data_26bdf213a5cf9ba44bda47eda1f020e6
#
_entry.id   26bdf213a5cf9ba44bda47eda1f020e6
#
_cell.length_a   1.000
_cell.length_b   1.000
_cell.length_c   1.000
_cell.angle_alpha   90.00
_cell.angle_beta   90.00
_cell.angle_gamma   90.00
#
_symmetry.space_group_name_H-M   'P 1'
#
loop_
_entity.id
_entity.type
_entity.pdbx_description
1 polymer ?
#
loop_
_entity_poly.entity_id
_entity_poly.type
_entity_poly.pdbx_seq_one_letter_code
_entity_poly.pdbx_strand_id
1 'polypeptide(L)'
;MIFRTLKPDEIECRVGTCSEKGLTLLLYKNARVDMDILDETVGASNWQRHHSRDNANCTVSVYCAERGEWVSKEDTGTESNTEAEKGLASDSFKRACVNWGIGRELYTSPFIWIKAADCKITQGRNGKPTCYDKFSVADISYDDRRRISELSVRNDNSGKIVFEFYAAKKPKPKTVQTAPPPPPKPEDQARGADPAALRNRLKKITYELAQGKAENIASAINIWTDGMFVRIEDIPDGKLYEVLNKAESIYRKRGGN
;
A
#
# COMPACT_ATOMS: atom_id res chain seq x y z
N MET A 1 -18.69 4.27 -1.76
CA MET A 1 -18.58 4.01 -3.22
C MET A 1 -17.24 3.34 -3.50
N ILE A 2 -17.20 2.21 -4.22
CA ILE A 2 -15.98 1.45 -4.58
C ILE A 2 -16.08 1.09 -6.06
N PHE A 3 -15.14 1.53 -6.86
CA PHE A 3 -15.00 1.15 -8.26
C PHE A 3 -14.32 -0.22 -8.36
N ARG A 4 -14.67 -1.06 -9.32
CA ARG A 4 -14.03 -2.37 -9.52
C ARG A 4 -12.57 -2.25 -10.01
N THR A 5 -11.83 -3.31 -9.93
CA THR A 5 -10.52 -3.46 -10.58
C THR A 5 -10.67 -3.75 -12.07
N LEU A 6 -9.59 -3.56 -12.82
CA LEU A 6 -9.54 -3.81 -14.27
C LEU A 6 -9.60 -5.31 -14.58
N LYS A 7 -10.25 -5.66 -15.70
CA LYS A 7 -10.21 -6.99 -16.29
C LYS A 7 -8.99 -7.14 -17.21
N PRO A 8 -8.57 -8.38 -17.56
CA PRO A 8 -7.44 -8.60 -18.46
C PRO A 8 -7.55 -7.87 -19.80
N ASP A 9 -8.72 -7.87 -20.41
CA ASP A 9 -9.03 -7.26 -21.71
C ASP A 9 -9.10 -5.72 -21.68
N GLU A 10 -9.14 -5.12 -20.50
CA GLU A 10 -9.13 -3.67 -20.28
C GLU A 10 -7.70 -3.09 -20.10
N ILE A 11 -6.69 -3.99 -20.07
CA ILE A 11 -5.29 -3.61 -19.84
C ILE A 11 -4.51 -3.74 -21.15
N GLU A 12 -3.92 -2.65 -21.58
CA GLU A 12 -3.02 -2.59 -22.73
C GLU A 12 -1.57 -2.81 -22.29
N CYS A 13 -0.83 -3.65 -23.04
CA CYS A 13 0.61 -3.82 -22.88
C CYS A 13 1.34 -2.97 -23.92
N ARG A 14 2.28 -2.13 -23.48
CA ARG A 14 3.10 -1.29 -24.37
C ARG A 14 4.57 -1.56 -24.13
N VAL A 15 5.35 -1.65 -25.23
CA VAL A 15 6.82 -1.73 -25.14
C VAL A 15 7.36 -0.40 -24.59
N GLY A 16 8.02 -0.46 -23.44
CA GLY A 16 8.67 0.68 -22.81
C GLY A 16 10.07 0.88 -23.39
N THR A 17 10.98 -0.06 -23.12
CA THR A 17 12.35 -0.06 -23.67
C THR A 17 12.60 -1.36 -24.41
N CYS A 18 13.43 -1.31 -25.47
CA CYS A 18 13.82 -2.47 -26.22
C CYS A 18 15.34 -2.48 -26.41
N SER A 19 15.96 -3.63 -26.25
CA SER A 19 17.38 -3.89 -26.45
C SER A 19 17.58 -5.25 -27.13
N GLU A 20 18.79 -5.58 -27.54
CA GLU A 20 19.11 -6.89 -28.13
C GLU A 20 18.85 -8.06 -27.17
N LYS A 21 18.81 -7.81 -25.85
CA LYS A 21 18.62 -8.83 -24.81
C LYS A 21 17.14 -9.09 -24.46
N GLY A 22 16.27 -8.15 -24.81
CA GLY A 22 14.86 -8.20 -24.48
C GLY A 22 14.23 -6.82 -24.38
N LEU A 23 13.01 -6.78 -23.87
CA LEU A 23 12.23 -5.55 -23.75
C LEU A 23 11.51 -5.47 -22.42
N THR A 24 11.14 -4.24 -22.02
CA THR A 24 10.23 -4.00 -20.91
C THR A 24 8.82 -3.76 -21.44
N LEU A 25 7.82 -4.26 -20.71
CA LEU A 25 6.43 -3.90 -20.95
C LEU A 25 5.90 -3.03 -19.82
N LEU A 26 5.03 -2.10 -20.21
CA LEU A 26 4.29 -1.23 -19.31
C LEU A 26 2.80 -1.53 -19.50
N LEU A 27 2.06 -1.57 -18.40
CA LEU A 27 0.62 -1.78 -18.39
C LEU A 27 -0.08 -0.42 -18.41
N TYR A 28 -1.07 -0.28 -19.28
CA TYR A 28 -1.88 0.91 -19.46
C TYR A 28 -3.37 0.55 -19.55
N LYS A 29 -4.22 1.53 -19.43
CA LYS A 29 -5.64 1.46 -19.79
C LYS A 29 -6.00 2.62 -20.73
N ASN A 30 -6.99 2.43 -21.56
CA ASN A 30 -7.53 3.54 -22.35
C ASN A 30 -8.63 4.30 -21.56
N ALA A 31 -8.93 5.51 -22.01
CA ALA A 31 -9.90 6.37 -21.33
C ALA A 31 -11.35 5.85 -21.40
N ARG A 32 -11.68 4.95 -22.35
CA ARG A 32 -13.02 4.37 -22.44
C ARG A 32 -13.30 3.42 -21.29
N VAL A 33 -12.30 2.66 -20.87
CA VAL A 33 -12.39 1.80 -19.68
C VAL A 33 -12.76 2.61 -18.42
N ASP A 34 -12.19 3.81 -18.28
CA ASP A 34 -12.57 4.70 -17.16
C ASP A 34 -14.03 5.13 -17.23
N MET A 35 -14.53 5.46 -18.45
CA MET A 35 -15.94 5.82 -18.65
C MET A 35 -16.86 4.66 -18.34
N ASP A 36 -16.54 3.46 -18.86
CA ASP A 36 -17.33 2.26 -18.63
C ASP A 36 -17.44 1.92 -17.13
N ILE A 37 -16.34 2.02 -16.39
CA ILE A 37 -16.32 1.78 -14.93
C ILE A 37 -17.12 2.86 -14.17
N LEU A 38 -17.06 4.12 -14.60
CA LEU A 38 -17.87 5.19 -14.04
C LEU A 38 -19.36 4.94 -14.29
N ASP A 39 -19.73 4.61 -15.55
CA ASP A 39 -21.09 4.30 -15.93
C ASP A 39 -21.65 3.08 -15.19
N GLU A 40 -20.86 2.00 -15.09
CA GLU A 40 -21.24 0.80 -14.34
C GLU A 40 -21.46 1.06 -12.86
N THR A 41 -20.66 1.94 -12.24
CA THR A 41 -20.67 2.13 -10.78
C THR A 41 -21.67 3.17 -10.32
N VAL A 42 -21.79 4.27 -11.04
CA VAL A 42 -22.61 5.41 -10.61
C VAL A 42 -23.72 5.79 -11.59
N GLY A 43 -23.69 5.24 -12.81
CA GLY A 43 -24.60 5.59 -13.92
C GLY A 43 -24.10 6.82 -14.67
N ALA A 44 -24.32 6.85 -15.98
CA ALA A 44 -23.81 7.87 -16.91
C ALA A 44 -24.25 9.32 -16.57
N SER A 45 -25.36 9.50 -15.87
CA SER A 45 -25.87 10.83 -15.45
C SER A 45 -25.29 11.32 -14.13
N ASN A 46 -24.60 10.48 -13.38
CA ASN A 46 -24.10 10.79 -12.04
C ASN A 46 -22.59 11.04 -11.97
N TRP A 47 -21.97 11.20 -13.12
CA TRP A 47 -20.59 11.70 -13.21
C TRP A 47 -20.45 12.69 -14.37
N GLN A 48 -19.44 13.54 -14.27
CA GLN A 48 -19.10 14.52 -15.29
C GLN A 48 -17.60 14.81 -15.26
N ARG A 49 -17.07 15.28 -16.38
CA ARG A 49 -15.68 15.73 -16.48
C ARG A 49 -15.61 17.15 -17.04
N HIS A 50 -14.65 17.90 -16.58
CA HIS A 50 -14.32 19.22 -17.07
C HIS A 50 -12.82 19.32 -17.31
N HIS A 51 -12.43 19.82 -18.49
CA HIS A 51 -11.04 20.09 -18.80
C HIS A 51 -10.73 21.58 -18.68
N SER A 52 -9.54 21.91 -18.20
CA SER A 52 -9.02 23.27 -18.08
C SER A 52 -7.56 23.32 -18.54
N ARG A 53 -6.98 24.51 -18.67
CA ARG A 53 -5.59 24.71 -19.09
C ARG A 53 -5.26 23.95 -20.39
N ASP A 54 -6.02 24.21 -21.44
CA ASP A 54 -5.85 23.56 -22.75
C ASP A 54 -5.78 22.03 -22.66
N ASN A 55 -6.70 21.45 -21.91
CA ASN A 55 -6.81 20.01 -21.62
C ASN A 55 -5.71 19.42 -20.72
N ALA A 56 -4.78 20.22 -20.21
CA ALA A 56 -3.74 19.72 -19.32
C ALA A 56 -4.29 19.23 -17.99
N ASN A 57 -5.35 19.87 -17.46
CA ASN A 57 -6.03 19.44 -16.25
C ASN A 57 -7.38 18.82 -16.58
N CYS A 58 -7.77 17.79 -15.85
CA CYS A 58 -9.11 17.21 -15.89
C CYS A 58 -9.66 17.06 -14.48
N THR A 59 -10.84 17.62 -14.25
CA THR A 59 -11.63 17.40 -13.05
C THR A 59 -12.71 16.36 -13.37
N VAL A 60 -12.74 15.26 -12.61
CA VAL A 60 -13.82 14.27 -12.64
C VAL A 60 -14.66 14.43 -11.39
N SER A 61 -15.95 14.70 -11.57
CA SER A 61 -16.92 14.88 -10.49
C SER A 61 -17.92 13.73 -10.50
N VAL A 62 -18.25 13.22 -9.32
CA VAL A 62 -19.23 12.15 -9.10
C VAL A 62 -20.24 12.62 -8.06
N TYR A 63 -21.52 12.40 -8.32
CA TYR A 63 -22.59 12.73 -7.38
C TYR A 63 -22.61 11.72 -6.23
N CYS A 64 -22.50 12.21 -5.01
CA CYS A 64 -22.59 11.42 -3.79
C CYS A 64 -24.02 11.50 -3.23
N ALA A 65 -24.86 10.51 -3.50
CA ALA A 65 -26.25 10.50 -3.05
C ALA A 65 -26.39 10.54 -1.53
N GLU A 66 -25.46 9.93 -0.78
CA GLU A 66 -25.47 9.94 0.69
C GLU A 66 -25.30 11.35 1.28
N ARG A 67 -24.57 12.24 0.58
CA ARG A 67 -24.30 13.61 1.01
C ARG A 67 -25.11 14.66 0.23
N GLY A 68 -25.76 14.25 -0.86
CA GLY A 68 -26.53 15.15 -1.72
C GLY A 68 -25.65 16.17 -2.47
N GLU A 69 -24.37 15.86 -2.72
CA GLU A 69 -23.42 16.80 -3.30
C GLU A 69 -22.52 16.16 -4.38
N TRP A 70 -21.99 17.01 -5.26
CA TRP A 70 -20.94 16.62 -6.21
C TRP A 70 -19.57 16.66 -5.54
N VAL A 71 -18.86 15.55 -5.59
CA VAL A 71 -17.47 15.45 -5.14
C VAL A 71 -16.58 15.47 -6.36
N SER A 72 -15.53 16.28 -6.34
CA SER A 72 -14.64 16.48 -7.48
C SER A 72 -13.20 16.12 -7.14
N LYS A 73 -12.51 15.51 -8.11
CA LYS A 73 -11.07 15.21 -8.03
C LYS A 73 -10.42 15.61 -9.34
N GLU A 74 -9.27 16.28 -9.26
CA GLU A 74 -8.53 16.79 -10.40
C GLU A 74 -7.15 16.16 -10.48
N ASP A 75 -6.63 16.05 -11.71
CA ASP A 75 -5.23 15.72 -11.96
C ASP A 75 -4.77 16.35 -13.29
N THR A 76 -3.44 16.41 -13.46
CA THR A 76 -2.76 16.98 -14.61
C THR A 76 -2.20 15.85 -15.48
N GLY A 77 -2.45 15.93 -16.78
CA GLY A 77 -1.88 15.03 -17.79
C GLY A 77 -0.53 15.51 -18.32
N THR A 78 0.13 14.64 -19.05
CA THR A 78 1.33 14.94 -19.82
C THR A 78 1.09 14.77 -21.31
N GLU A 79 1.76 15.58 -22.12
CA GLU A 79 1.64 15.50 -23.56
C GLU A 79 2.14 14.18 -24.13
N SER A 80 1.47 13.70 -25.17
CA SER A 80 1.88 12.54 -25.95
C SER A 80 2.82 12.96 -27.08
N ASN A 81 3.84 12.16 -27.38
CA ASN A 81 4.79 12.44 -28.48
C ASN A 81 4.18 12.36 -29.90
N THR A 82 2.97 11.81 -30.06
CA THR A 82 2.37 11.54 -31.39
C THR A 82 1.11 12.34 -31.67
N GLU A 83 0.29 12.64 -30.67
CA GLU A 83 -0.95 13.44 -30.77
C GLU A 83 -1.07 14.27 -29.49
N ALA A 84 -0.30 15.36 -29.40
CA ALA A 84 -0.09 16.12 -28.16
C ALA A 84 -1.41 16.52 -27.47
N GLU A 85 -2.29 17.22 -28.18
CA GLU A 85 -3.53 17.79 -27.63
C GLU A 85 -4.53 16.69 -27.21
N LYS A 86 -4.80 15.73 -28.08
CA LYS A 86 -5.72 14.62 -27.81
C LYS A 86 -5.16 13.64 -26.75
N GLY A 87 -3.83 13.45 -26.78
CA GLY A 87 -3.12 12.68 -25.78
C GLY A 87 -3.21 13.29 -24.40
N LEU A 88 -3.05 14.61 -24.31
CA LEU A 88 -3.12 15.38 -23.08
C LEU A 88 -4.49 15.30 -22.41
N ALA A 89 -5.59 15.50 -23.18
CA ALA A 89 -6.96 15.38 -22.68
C ALA A 89 -7.26 13.96 -22.17
N SER A 90 -6.80 12.93 -22.89
CA SER A 90 -6.99 11.54 -22.49
C SER A 90 -6.16 11.19 -21.23
N ASP A 91 -4.94 11.69 -21.13
CA ASP A 91 -4.05 11.42 -20.01
C ASP A 91 -4.53 12.10 -18.73
N SER A 92 -4.88 13.39 -18.80
CA SER A 92 -5.43 14.14 -17.64
C SER A 92 -6.70 13.48 -17.09
N PHE A 93 -7.61 13.02 -17.98
CA PHE A 93 -8.81 12.30 -17.57
C PHE A 93 -8.49 10.96 -16.87
N LYS A 94 -7.63 10.12 -17.46
CA LYS A 94 -7.21 8.84 -16.85
C LYS A 94 -6.59 9.05 -15.47
N ARG A 95 -5.77 10.08 -15.31
CA ARG A 95 -5.14 10.42 -14.03
C ARG A 95 -6.14 10.90 -13.00
N ALA A 96 -7.11 11.74 -13.38
CA ALA A 96 -8.21 12.14 -12.51
C ALA A 96 -9.03 10.92 -12.03
N CYS A 97 -9.26 9.92 -12.90
CA CYS A 97 -9.93 8.67 -12.56
C CYS A 97 -9.11 7.81 -11.57
N VAL A 98 -7.77 7.83 -11.64
CA VAL A 98 -6.90 7.18 -10.64
C VAL A 98 -7.12 7.75 -9.24
N ASN A 99 -7.41 9.05 -9.12
CA ASN A 99 -7.75 9.66 -7.82
C ASN A 99 -9.07 9.12 -7.24
N TRP A 100 -9.97 8.64 -8.09
CA TRP A 100 -11.18 7.90 -7.69
C TRP A 100 -10.92 6.41 -7.38
N GLY A 101 -9.74 5.89 -7.71
CA GLY A 101 -9.35 4.51 -7.50
C GLY A 101 -9.55 3.61 -8.72
N ILE A 102 -9.87 4.17 -9.89
CA ILE A 102 -10.05 3.42 -11.14
C ILE A 102 -8.68 3.20 -11.79
N GLY A 103 -8.28 1.94 -11.98
CA GLY A 103 -7.00 1.57 -12.58
C GLY A 103 -5.78 1.88 -11.70
N ARG A 104 -5.97 2.20 -10.42
CA ARG A 104 -4.89 2.46 -9.48
C ARG A 104 -4.00 1.24 -9.26
N GLU A 105 -4.55 0.05 -9.43
CA GLU A 105 -3.85 -1.23 -9.36
C GLU A 105 -2.68 -1.34 -10.34
N LEU A 106 -2.72 -0.67 -11.49
CA LEU A 106 -1.63 -0.68 -12.47
C LEU A 106 -0.31 -0.11 -11.92
N TYR A 107 -0.37 0.78 -10.92
CA TYR A 107 0.82 1.29 -10.23
C TYR A 107 1.49 0.25 -9.32
N THR A 108 0.86 -0.91 -9.14
CA THR A 108 1.43 -2.04 -8.41
C THR A 108 1.98 -3.13 -9.32
N SER A 109 2.07 -2.85 -10.63
CA SER A 109 2.62 -3.77 -11.63
C SER A 109 4.05 -4.20 -11.26
N PRO A 110 4.37 -5.49 -11.35
CA PRO A 110 5.75 -5.93 -11.27
C PRO A 110 6.56 -5.38 -12.45
N PHE A 111 7.88 -5.41 -12.34
CA PHE A 111 8.75 -5.13 -13.48
C PHE A 111 8.61 -6.27 -14.49
N ILE A 112 8.09 -5.96 -15.69
CA ILE A 112 7.83 -6.94 -16.73
C ILE A 112 8.98 -6.89 -17.72
N TRP A 113 9.76 -7.97 -17.76
CA TRP A 113 10.86 -8.15 -18.69
C TRP A 113 10.61 -9.36 -19.60
N ILE A 114 10.57 -9.15 -20.91
CA ILE A 114 10.44 -10.19 -21.93
C ILE A 114 11.81 -10.42 -22.56
N LYS A 115 12.28 -11.67 -22.53
CA LYS A 115 13.58 -12.03 -23.12
C LYS A 115 13.52 -12.00 -24.64
N ALA A 116 14.64 -11.73 -25.29
CA ALA A 116 14.76 -11.72 -26.76
C ALA A 116 14.35 -13.06 -27.40
N ALA A 117 14.48 -14.19 -26.69
CA ALA A 117 14.04 -15.50 -27.15
C ALA A 117 12.50 -15.65 -27.24
N ASP A 118 11.76 -14.80 -26.53
CA ASP A 118 10.29 -14.88 -26.39
C ASP A 118 9.56 -13.80 -27.20
N CYS A 119 10.33 -12.98 -27.98
CA CYS A 119 9.77 -11.94 -28.83
C CYS A 119 10.68 -11.69 -30.07
N LYS A 120 10.12 -11.07 -31.11
CA LYS A 120 10.85 -10.75 -32.34
C LYS A 120 11.46 -9.34 -32.25
N ILE A 121 12.73 -9.27 -31.88
CA ILE A 121 13.48 -8.01 -31.89
C ILE A 121 14.10 -7.82 -33.28
N THR A 122 13.88 -6.64 -33.86
CA THR A 122 14.40 -6.23 -35.17
C THR A 122 15.07 -4.88 -35.06
N GLN A 123 15.88 -4.51 -36.06
CA GLN A 123 16.46 -3.20 -36.16
C GLN A 123 15.42 -2.20 -36.70
N GLY A 124 15.08 -1.19 -35.93
CA GLY A 124 14.14 -0.12 -36.32
C GLY A 124 14.78 0.84 -37.35
N ARG A 125 13.98 1.77 -37.89
CA ARG A 125 14.42 2.75 -38.91
C ARG A 125 15.56 3.66 -38.43
N ASN A 126 15.70 3.85 -37.15
CA ASN A 126 16.76 4.66 -36.52
C ASN A 126 17.97 3.82 -36.07
N GLY A 127 18.08 2.56 -36.51
CA GLY A 127 19.14 1.64 -36.14
C GLY A 127 19.02 1.07 -34.68
N LYS A 128 17.99 1.43 -33.94
CA LYS A 128 17.80 0.93 -32.57
C LYS A 128 16.97 -0.36 -32.56
N PRO A 129 17.24 -1.29 -31.61
CA PRO A 129 16.41 -2.46 -31.42
C PRO A 129 14.94 -2.08 -31.19
N THR A 130 14.04 -2.75 -31.88
CA THR A 130 12.59 -2.50 -31.85
C THR A 130 11.85 -3.82 -31.91
N CYS A 131 10.74 -3.91 -31.22
CA CYS A 131 9.82 -5.06 -31.27
C CYS A 131 8.43 -4.59 -31.72
N TYR A 132 7.89 -5.28 -32.72
CA TYR A 132 6.54 -5.03 -33.26
C TYR A 132 5.53 -6.09 -32.84
N ASP A 133 5.95 -7.06 -32.02
CA ASP A 133 5.02 -8.03 -31.47
C ASP A 133 3.98 -7.33 -30.59
N LYS A 134 2.77 -7.89 -30.60
CA LYS A 134 1.70 -7.45 -29.72
C LYS A 134 1.65 -8.33 -28.48
N PHE A 135 1.33 -7.71 -27.36
CA PHE A 135 1.24 -8.38 -26.08
C PHE A 135 -0.10 -8.05 -25.43
N SER A 136 -0.68 -9.03 -24.77
CA SER A 136 -1.92 -8.89 -24.01
C SER A 136 -1.80 -9.52 -22.65
N VAL A 137 -2.56 -9.01 -21.69
CA VAL A 137 -2.73 -9.65 -20.39
C VAL A 137 -3.63 -10.87 -20.59
N ALA A 138 -3.08 -12.07 -20.36
CA ALA A 138 -3.82 -13.32 -20.47
C ALA A 138 -4.64 -13.61 -19.22
N ASP A 139 -4.07 -13.29 -18.04
CA ASP A 139 -4.74 -13.41 -16.75
C ASP A 139 -4.17 -12.40 -15.74
N ILE A 140 -5.02 -11.93 -14.82
CA ILE A 140 -4.65 -11.03 -13.73
C ILE A 140 -5.52 -11.28 -12.51
N SER A 141 -4.89 -11.29 -11.33
CA SER A 141 -5.56 -11.37 -10.04
C SER A 141 -5.07 -10.26 -9.11
N TYR A 142 -5.91 -9.91 -8.14
CA TYR A 142 -5.64 -8.84 -7.19
C TYR A 142 -5.77 -9.34 -5.75
N ASP A 143 -4.96 -8.79 -4.86
CA ASP A 143 -5.07 -9.04 -3.42
C ASP A 143 -6.16 -8.17 -2.75
N ASP A 144 -6.40 -8.40 -1.45
CA ASP A 144 -7.40 -7.66 -0.66
C ASP A 144 -7.14 -6.14 -0.62
N ARG A 145 -5.93 -5.70 -0.95
CA ARG A 145 -5.54 -4.28 -1.06
C ARG A 145 -5.60 -3.77 -2.50
N ARG A 146 -6.18 -4.58 -3.41
CA ARG A 146 -6.30 -4.27 -4.83
C ARG A 146 -4.94 -4.11 -5.55
N ARG A 147 -3.90 -4.79 -5.08
CA ARG A 147 -2.60 -4.85 -5.75
C ARG A 147 -2.55 -6.09 -6.63
N ILE A 148 -1.85 -6.01 -7.75
CA ILE A 148 -1.65 -7.16 -8.63
C ILE A 148 -0.94 -8.27 -7.85
N SER A 149 -1.59 -9.41 -7.69
CA SER A 149 -1.08 -10.61 -7.01
C SER A 149 -0.66 -11.70 -7.96
N GLU A 150 -1.29 -11.78 -9.14
CA GLU A 150 -0.93 -12.69 -10.21
C GLU A 150 -1.07 -11.95 -11.54
N LEU A 151 -0.17 -12.22 -12.47
CA LEU A 151 -0.18 -11.61 -13.80
C LEU A 151 0.47 -12.56 -14.80
N SER A 152 -0.23 -12.84 -15.88
CA SER A 152 0.30 -13.55 -17.04
C SER A 152 0.19 -12.71 -18.30
N VAL A 153 1.29 -12.60 -19.04
CA VAL A 153 1.34 -11.85 -20.31
C VAL A 153 1.62 -12.81 -21.46
N ARG A 154 0.82 -12.67 -22.51
CA ARG A 154 0.94 -13.44 -23.74
C ARG A 154 1.53 -12.59 -24.85
N ASN A 155 2.41 -13.16 -25.65
CA ASN A 155 2.77 -12.64 -26.96
C ASN A 155 1.74 -13.12 -27.99
N ASP A 156 0.93 -12.22 -28.50
CA ASP A 156 -0.21 -12.53 -29.37
C ASP A 156 0.23 -13.04 -30.75
N ASN A 157 1.46 -12.71 -31.19
CA ASN A 157 2.00 -13.18 -32.45
C ASN A 157 2.40 -14.66 -32.39
N SER A 158 2.92 -15.11 -31.24
CA SER A 158 3.33 -16.52 -31.05
C SER A 158 2.28 -17.36 -30.30
N GLY A 159 1.30 -16.72 -29.65
CA GLY A 159 0.31 -17.35 -28.78
C GLY A 159 0.85 -17.85 -27.44
N LYS A 160 2.15 -17.63 -27.14
CA LYS A 160 2.81 -18.14 -25.92
C LYS A 160 2.69 -17.18 -24.75
N ILE A 161 2.60 -17.72 -23.54
CA ILE A 161 2.83 -16.95 -22.30
C ILE A 161 4.32 -16.68 -22.21
N VAL A 162 4.70 -15.40 -22.09
CA VAL A 162 6.08 -14.91 -22.12
C VAL A 162 6.50 -14.25 -20.82
N PHE A 163 5.55 -14.03 -19.91
CA PHE A 163 5.81 -13.53 -18.57
C PHE A 163 4.76 -14.04 -17.60
N GLU A 164 5.19 -14.43 -16.43
CA GLU A 164 4.33 -14.79 -15.30
C GLU A 164 4.86 -14.18 -14.01
N PHE A 165 3.96 -13.70 -13.21
CA PHE A 165 4.23 -13.14 -11.89
C PHE A 165 3.23 -13.69 -10.89
N TYR A 166 3.74 -14.13 -9.76
CA TYR A 166 2.97 -14.55 -8.60
C TYR A 166 3.56 -13.81 -7.39
N ALA A 167 2.81 -12.90 -6.80
CA ALA A 167 3.19 -12.32 -5.53
C ALA A 167 3.32 -13.46 -4.52
N ALA A 168 4.47 -13.55 -3.83
CA ALA A 168 4.64 -14.54 -2.77
C ALA A 168 3.40 -14.45 -1.87
N LYS A 169 2.58 -15.49 -1.84
CA LYS A 169 1.48 -15.59 -0.86
C LYS A 169 2.18 -15.42 0.47
N LYS A 170 1.96 -14.32 1.18
CA LYS A 170 2.25 -14.30 2.60
C LYS A 170 1.61 -15.57 3.11
N PRO A 171 2.36 -16.49 3.76
CA PRO A 171 1.76 -17.71 4.26
C PRO A 171 0.47 -17.26 4.94
N LYS A 172 -0.69 -17.79 4.50
CA LYS A 172 -1.93 -17.63 5.27
C LYS A 172 -1.50 -17.94 6.67
N PRO A 173 -1.78 -17.09 7.67
CA PRO A 173 -1.48 -17.48 9.03
C PRO A 173 -1.98 -18.92 9.13
N LYS A 174 -1.05 -19.89 9.25
CA LYS A 174 -1.42 -21.28 9.45
C LYS A 174 -2.46 -21.20 10.53
N THR A 175 -3.64 -21.76 10.30
CA THR A 175 -4.59 -22.00 11.37
C THR A 175 -3.79 -22.77 12.41
N VAL A 176 -3.20 -22.02 13.32
CA VAL A 176 -2.45 -22.55 14.43
C VAL A 176 -3.53 -23.23 15.24
N GLN A 177 -3.55 -24.56 15.20
CA GLN A 177 -4.07 -25.29 16.33
C GLN A 177 -3.53 -24.54 17.54
N THR A 178 -4.41 -23.96 18.30
CA THR A 178 -4.23 -23.07 19.42
C THR A 178 -2.96 -23.31 20.22
N ALA A 179 -1.84 -22.70 19.76
CA ALA A 179 -0.81 -22.27 20.67
C ALA A 179 -1.35 -20.98 21.34
N PRO A 180 -1.12 -20.76 22.61
CA PRO A 180 -1.60 -19.57 23.29
C PRO A 180 -1.16 -18.33 22.51
N PRO A 181 -2.01 -17.28 22.42
CA PRO A 181 -1.71 -16.09 21.64
C PRO A 181 -0.36 -15.53 22.07
N PRO A 182 0.48 -15.07 21.10
CA PRO A 182 1.71 -14.35 21.46
C PRO A 182 1.34 -13.17 22.36
N PRO A 183 2.17 -12.84 23.37
CA PRO A 183 1.86 -11.75 24.26
C PRO A 183 1.61 -10.47 23.45
N PRO A 184 0.54 -9.70 23.75
CA PRO A 184 0.19 -8.48 23.04
C PRO A 184 1.37 -7.50 23.07
N LYS A 185 1.53 -6.72 21.98
CA LYS A 185 2.56 -5.68 21.92
C LYS A 185 2.41 -4.70 23.10
N PRO A 186 3.50 -4.11 23.61
CA PRO A 186 3.48 -3.25 24.79
C PRO A 186 2.44 -2.11 24.79
N GLU A 187 2.08 -1.62 23.60
CA GLU A 187 1.11 -0.52 23.44
C GLU A 187 -0.35 -0.94 23.64
N ASP A 188 -0.69 -2.21 23.37
CA ASP A 188 -2.07 -2.72 23.54
C ASP A 188 -2.36 -3.15 24.99
N GLN A 189 -1.32 -3.42 25.79
CA GLN A 189 -1.45 -3.75 27.22
C GLN A 189 -1.73 -2.51 28.09
N ALA A 190 -1.40 -1.30 27.58
CA ALA A 190 -1.60 -0.05 28.33
C ALA A 190 -3.08 0.38 28.42
N ARG A 191 -3.97 -0.12 27.54
CA ARG A 191 -5.35 0.35 27.47
C ARG A 191 -6.35 -0.35 28.39
N GLY A 192 -5.95 -1.39 29.12
CA GLY A 192 -6.84 -2.17 29.97
C GLY A 192 -6.27 -2.59 31.32
N ALA A 193 -5.04 -2.20 31.67
CA ALA A 193 -4.43 -2.61 32.93
C ALA A 193 -4.90 -1.70 34.07
N ASP A 194 -5.43 -2.29 35.13
CA ASP A 194 -5.80 -1.59 36.36
C ASP A 194 -4.60 -0.82 36.95
N PRO A 195 -4.66 0.52 37.09
CA PRO A 195 -3.58 1.33 37.65
C PRO A 195 -3.13 0.87 39.04
N ALA A 196 -4.05 0.34 39.86
CA ALA A 196 -3.73 -0.19 41.17
C ALA A 196 -2.84 -1.45 41.09
N ALA A 197 -3.14 -2.34 40.13
CA ALA A 197 -2.33 -3.54 39.88
C ALA A 197 -0.91 -3.17 39.39
N LEU A 198 -0.80 -2.20 38.49
CA LEU A 198 0.49 -1.69 38.01
C LEU A 198 1.34 -1.08 39.13
N ARG A 199 0.73 -0.27 40.02
CA ARG A 199 1.41 0.31 41.19
C ARG A 199 1.92 -0.76 42.16
N ASN A 200 1.07 -1.79 42.42
CA ASN A 200 1.45 -2.88 43.31
C ASN A 200 2.62 -3.70 42.75
N ARG A 201 2.59 -3.97 41.45
CA ARG A 201 3.71 -4.65 40.76
C ARG A 201 4.99 -3.84 40.80
N LEU A 202 4.91 -2.53 40.54
CA LEU A 202 6.05 -1.61 40.60
C LEU A 202 6.63 -1.52 42.01
N LYS A 203 5.77 -1.47 43.04
CA LYS A 203 6.23 -1.49 44.47
C LYS A 203 7.02 -2.74 44.81
N LYS A 204 6.53 -3.93 44.36
CA LYS A 204 7.20 -5.21 44.59
C LYS A 204 8.61 -5.21 43.96
N ILE A 205 8.71 -4.90 42.70
CA ILE A 205 9.97 -4.88 41.96
C ILE A 205 10.95 -3.85 42.54
N THR A 206 10.46 -2.67 42.87
CA THR A 206 11.29 -1.61 43.47
C THR A 206 11.84 -2.03 44.82
N TYR A 207 11.01 -2.65 45.67
CA TYR A 207 11.43 -3.12 46.98
C TYR A 207 12.50 -4.22 46.87
N GLU A 208 12.33 -5.20 45.98
CA GLU A 208 13.30 -6.26 45.77
C GLU A 208 14.63 -5.74 45.20
N LEU A 209 14.59 -4.84 44.21
CA LEU A 209 15.80 -4.22 43.65
C LEU A 209 16.55 -3.30 44.64
N ALA A 210 15.81 -2.62 45.49
CA ALA A 210 16.34 -1.74 46.50
C ALA A 210 16.79 -2.46 47.78
N GLN A 211 16.58 -3.80 47.86
CA GLN A 211 16.84 -4.60 49.07
C GLN A 211 16.15 -4.02 50.32
N GLY A 212 14.98 -3.44 50.16
CA GLY A 212 14.19 -2.85 51.24
C GLY A 212 14.71 -1.49 51.79
N LYS A 213 15.77 -0.91 51.22
CA LYS A 213 16.32 0.37 51.71
C LYS A 213 15.59 1.56 51.07
N ALA A 214 14.98 2.43 51.88
CA ALA A 214 14.17 3.55 51.42
C ALA A 214 14.89 4.51 50.45
N GLU A 215 16.16 4.80 50.70
CA GLU A 215 17.01 5.70 49.90
C GLU A 215 17.20 5.13 48.48
N ASN A 216 17.35 3.80 48.36
CA ASN A 216 17.51 3.12 47.08
C ASN A 216 16.18 3.06 46.31
N ILE A 217 15.05 2.99 47.02
CA ILE A 217 13.70 3.03 46.41
C ILE A 217 13.48 4.37 45.70
N ALA A 218 13.70 5.47 46.39
CA ALA A 218 13.57 6.82 45.83
C ALA A 218 14.50 7.06 44.66
N SER A 219 15.76 6.59 44.76
CA SER A 219 16.75 6.68 43.69
C SER A 219 16.34 5.86 42.44
N ALA A 220 15.83 4.67 42.65
CA ALA A 220 15.37 3.81 41.53
C ALA A 220 14.19 4.46 40.79
N ILE A 221 13.21 4.97 41.51
CA ILE A 221 12.04 5.63 40.89
C ILE A 221 12.48 6.90 40.14
N ASN A 222 13.37 7.69 40.70
CA ASN A 222 13.90 8.87 40.04
C ASN A 222 14.61 8.55 38.74
N ILE A 223 15.43 7.49 38.70
CA ILE A 223 16.08 7.02 37.46
C ILE A 223 15.08 6.54 36.41
N TRP A 224 14.06 5.76 36.81
CA TRP A 224 13.08 5.21 35.85
C TRP A 224 12.11 6.25 35.33
N THR A 225 11.96 7.36 36.02
CA THR A 225 11.09 8.48 35.63
C THR A 225 11.86 9.67 35.05
N ASP A 226 13.15 9.48 34.71
CA ASP A 226 14.01 10.51 34.15
C ASP A 226 14.08 11.80 35.06
N GLY A 227 14.10 11.59 36.35
CA GLY A 227 14.17 12.66 37.34
C GLY A 227 12.83 13.31 37.74
N MET A 228 11.71 12.85 37.15
CA MET A 228 10.39 13.49 37.34
C MET A 228 9.72 13.16 38.70
N PHE A 229 9.93 11.95 39.20
CA PHE A 229 9.27 11.48 40.42
C PHE A 229 10.23 10.74 41.33
N VAL A 230 9.97 10.75 42.65
CA VAL A 230 10.73 10.02 43.69
C VAL A 230 9.86 9.03 44.47
N ARG A 231 8.53 9.04 44.23
CA ARG A 231 7.56 8.15 44.87
C ARG A 231 6.64 7.55 43.82
N ILE A 232 6.27 6.29 44.01
CA ILE A 232 5.38 5.57 43.07
C ILE A 232 3.97 6.19 43.04
N GLU A 233 3.53 6.73 44.15
CA GLU A 233 2.22 7.35 44.30
C GLU A 233 2.07 8.60 43.43
N ASP A 234 3.16 9.31 43.18
CA ASP A 234 3.18 10.57 42.43
C ASP A 234 3.20 10.34 40.90
N ILE A 235 3.43 9.10 40.44
CA ILE A 235 3.46 8.76 39.01
C ILE A 235 2.02 8.76 38.46
N PRO A 236 1.70 9.57 37.41
CA PRO A 236 0.39 9.57 36.76
C PRO A 236 0.05 8.19 36.18
N ASP A 237 -1.24 7.80 36.23
CA ASP A 237 -1.69 6.49 35.74
C ASP A 237 -1.28 6.19 34.31
N GLY A 238 -1.31 7.18 33.43
CA GLY A 238 -0.88 7.04 32.02
C GLY A 238 0.63 6.76 31.83
N LYS A 239 1.47 6.97 32.85
CA LYS A 239 2.90 6.69 32.79
C LYS A 239 3.31 5.42 33.53
N LEU A 240 2.42 4.84 34.33
CA LEU A 240 2.75 3.67 35.17
C LEU A 240 3.25 2.48 34.36
N TYR A 241 2.66 2.22 33.22
CA TYR A 241 3.05 1.10 32.36
C TYR A 241 4.47 1.26 31.79
N GLU A 242 4.83 2.46 31.35
CA GLU A 242 6.17 2.76 30.83
C GLU A 242 7.23 2.58 31.92
N VAL A 243 6.98 3.12 33.12
CA VAL A 243 7.88 3.03 34.25
C VAL A 243 8.03 1.59 34.73
N LEU A 244 6.95 0.81 34.76
CA LEU A 244 6.96 -0.61 35.10
C LEU A 244 7.81 -1.42 34.12
N ASN A 245 7.71 -1.18 32.82
CA ASN A 245 8.51 -1.85 31.80
C ASN A 245 10.02 -1.58 31.97
N LYS A 246 10.40 -0.33 32.28
CA LYS A 246 11.80 0.03 32.61
C LYS A 246 12.27 -0.76 33.82
N ALA A 247 11.48 -0.81 34.91
CA ALA A 247 11.78 -1.52 36.13
C ALA A 247 11.92 -3.05 35.90
N GLU A 248 10.99 -3.67 35.18
CA GLU A 248 11.03 -5.11 34.86
C GLU A 248 12.23 -5.50 34.01
N SER A 249 12.62 -4.65 33.05
CA SER A 249 13.82 -4.89 32.24
C SER A 249 15.09 -4.99 33.10
N ILE A 250 15.21 -4.11 34.12
CA ILE A 250 16.34 -4.11 35.04
C ILE A 250 16.26 -5.31 36.00
N TYR A 251 15.06 -5.60 36.50
CA TYR A 251 14.80 -6.72 37.39
C TYR A 251 15.21 -8.06 36.78
N ARG A 252 14.77 -8.33 35.51
CA ARG A 252 15.18 -9.55 34.78
C ARG A 252 16.68 -9.64 34.54
N LYS A 253 17.35 -8.53 34.22
CA LYS A 253 18.81 -8.51 34.03
C LYS A 253 19.61 -8.84 35.31
N ARG A 254 19.01 -8.66 36.49
CA ARG A 254 19.59 -9.00 37.80
C ARG A 254 19.17 -10.38 38.34
N GLY A 255 18.52 -11.21 37.49
CA GLY A 255 18.13 -12.59 37.86
C GLY A 255 16.80 -12.69 38.59
N GLY A 256 15.98 -11.66 38.57
CA GLY A 256 14.60 -11.71 39.08
C GLY A 256 13.68 -12.48 38.15
N ASN A 257 12.82 -13.30 38.74
CA ASN A 257 11.84 -14.15 38.04
C ASN A 257 10.44 -13.53 38.05
#